data_5b489245ac3efe8fe5affbe2c4a2f9a8
#
_entry.id   5b489245ac3efe8fe5affbe2c4a2f9a8
#
_cell.length_a   1.000
_cell.length_b   1.000
_cell.length_c   1.000
_cell.angle_alpha   90.00
_cell.angle_beta   90.00
_cell.angle_gamma   90.00
#
_symmetry.space_group_name_H-M   'P 1'
#
loop_
_entity.id
_entity.type
_entity.pdbx_description
1 polymer ?
#
loop_
_entity_poly.entity_id
_entity_poly.type
_entity_poly.pdbx_seq_one_letter_code
_entity_poly.pdbx_strand_id
1 'polypeptide(L)'
;GDEFVVLLDGMRDEADALIVSERLLDVLGAPYQLGPHEVVSTASIGIVTSEYGHERAEDVLRDADTAMYEAKLAGRGRAVLFDGSMHDRVQRKLELENGLRKALEQQQFVLYYQPIIALDSHRLTGFEVLIRWQHPVYGIISPGEFIPVAEETGLIVPLGEWVFRAATRQLALWWQTFGRDAIPSLSINLSRKQLVMNDLPQRLLNLTTQVGIDPRAIH
;
A
#
# COMPACT_ATOMS: atom_id res chain seq x y z
N GLY A 1 26.11 9.46 -9.79
CA GLY A 1 25.13 8.46 -9.39
C GLY A 1 25.39 8.01 -7.96
N ASP A 2 24.37 7.52 -7.33
CA ASP A 2 24.36 6.99 -5.96
C ASP A 2 24.18 5.46 -5.95
N GLU A 3 24.36 4.83 -7.12
CA GLU A 3 24.27 3.38 -7.30
C GLU A 3 25.64 2.78 -7.52
N PHE A 4 25.91 1.69 -6.82
CA PHE A 4 27.19 0.97 -6.83
C PHE A 4 26.93 -0.51 -7.09
N VAL A 5 27.85 -1.15 -7.79
CA VAL A 5 27.85 -2.60 -8.01
C VAL A 5 29.05 -3.20 -7.30
N VAL A 6 28.79 -4.27 -6.55
CA VAL A 6 29.84 -5.06 -5.86
C VAL A 6 29.80 -6.47 -6.39
N LEU A 7 30.91 -6.96 -6.91
CA LEU A 7 31.07 -8.35 -7.33
C LEU A 7 31.76 -9.12 -6.20
N LEU A 8 31.09 -10.18 -5.72
CA LEU A 8 31.65 -11.10 -4.73
C LEU A 8 32.04 -12.38 -5.45
N ASP A 9 33.29 -12.78 -5.30
CA ASP A 9 33.84 -14.03 -5.85
C ASP A 9 34.16 -15.02 -4.73
N GLY A 10 34.08 -16.32 -5.02
CA GLY A 10 34.41 -17.37 -4.07
C GLY A 10 33.37 -17.58 -2.96
N MET A 11 32.12 -17.11 -3.13
CA MET A 11 31.02 -17.40 -2.21
C MET A 11 30.66 -18.90 -2.25
N ARG A 12 30.34 -19.48 -1.09
CA ARG A 12 29.97 -20.89 -0.97
C ARG A 12 28.48 -21.11 -1.23
N ASP A 13 27.69 -20.15 -0.77
CA ASP A 13 26.23 -20.18 -0.87
C ASP A 13 25.64 -18.75 -0.75
N GLU A 14 24.31 -18.65 -0.87
CA GLU A 14 23.57 -17.40 -0.73
C GLU A 14 23.71 -16.75 0.65
N ALA A 15 23.93 -17.55 1.70
CA ALA A 15 24.07 -17.04 3.06
C ALA A 15 25.33 -16.20 3.23
N ASP A 16 26.42 -16.57 2.56
CA ASP A 16 27.64 -15.77 2.56
C ASP A 16 27.39 -14.36 1.97
N ALA A 17 26.61 -14.26 0.89
CA ALA A 17 26.27 -12.98 0.28
C ALA A 17 25.37 -12.11 1.19
N LEU A 18 24.42 -12.73 1.90
CA LEU A 18 23.60 -12.04 2.89
C LEU A 18 24.44 -11.51 4.06
N ILE A 19 25.38 -12.30 4.60
CA ILE A 19 26.28 -11.88 5.68
C ILE A 19 27.13 -10.68 5.25
N VAL A 20 27.67 -10.69 4.01
CA VAL A 20 28.43 -9.56 3.50
C VAL A 20 27.55 -8.33 3.35
N SER A 21 26.31 -8.51 2.89
CA SER A 21 25.36 -7.41 2.71
C SER A 21 24.94 -6.78 4.04
N GLU A 22 24.72 -7.57 5.09
CA GLU A 22 24.45 -7.06 6.44
C GLU A 22 25.61 -6.23 6.96
N ARG A 23 26.84 -6.69 6.79
CA ARG A 23 28.05 -5.93 7.17
C ARG A 23 28.19 -4.62 6.40
N LEU A 24 27.83 -4.61 5.13
CA LEU A 24 27.81 -3.37 4.33
C LEU A 24 26.73 -2.41 4.85
N LEU A 25 25.55 -2.90 5.18
CA LEU A 25 24.46 -2.08 5.74
C LEU A 25 24.86 -1.47 7.09
N ASP A 26 25.51 -2.22 7.96
CA ASP A 26 25.99 -1.74 9.25
C ASP A 26 27.03 -0.62 9.09
N VAL A 27 28.01 -0.81 8.19
CA VAL A 27 29.05 0.20 7.93
C VAL A 27 28.47 1.44 7.27
N LEU A 28 27.58 1.29 6.29
CA LEU A 28 26.95 2.40 5.57
C LEU A 28 25.88 3.12 6.41
N GLY A 29 25.30 2.43 7.38
CA GLY A 29 24.31 2.99 8.32
C GLY A 29 24.94 3.76 9.49
N ALA A 30 26.26 3.70 9.67
CA ALA A 30 26.95 4.45 10.71
C ALA A 30 26.84 5.97 10.47
N PRO A 31 26.73 6.79 11.55
CA PRO A 31 26.64 8.24 11.39
C PRO A 31 27.89 8.83 10.73
N TYR A 32 27.70 9.73 9.79
CA TYR A 32 28.76 10.48 9.08
C TYR A 32 28.79 11.91 9.59
N GLN A 33 29.99 12.42 9.90
CA GLN A 33 30.19 13.83 10.20
C GLN A 33 30.43 14.64 8.93
N LEU A 34 29.48 15.52 8.61
CA LEU A 34 29.57 16.46 7.49
C LEU A 34 29.67 17.89 8.04
N GLY A 35 30.91 18.33 8.34
CA GLY A 35 31.12 19.59 9.02
C GLY A 35 30.48 19.61 10.41
N PRO A 36 29.57 20.55 10.73
CA PRO A 36 28.90 20.61 12.01
C PRO A 36 27.69 19.64 12.13
N HIS A 37 27.33 18.92 11.07
CA HIS A 37 26.15 18.09 11.01
C HIS A 37 26.50 16.61 11.04
N GLU A 38 25.80 15.85 11.88
CA GLU A 38 25.80 14.40 11.85
C GLU A 38 24.66 13.92 10.93
N VAL A 39 24.98 13.06 9.96
CA VAL A 39 24.03 12.54 8.98
C VAL A 39 24.06 11.02 9.02
N VAL A 40 22.90 10.42 9.10
CA VAL A 40 22.70 8.98 8.98
C VAL A 40 22.11 8.69 7.60
N SER A 41 22.74 7.80 6.84
CA SER A 41 22.24 7.32 5.56
C SER A 41 21.98 5.82 5.63
N THR A 42 21.06 5.34 4.81
CA THR A 42 20.78 3.90 4.69
C THR A 42 20.93 3.48 3.23
N ALA A 43 21.39 2.25 3.01
CA ALA A 43 21.44 1.65 1.68
C ALA A 43 20.35 0.60 1.51
N SER A 44 19.94 0.35 0.28
CA SER A 44 19.12 -0.80 -0.10
C SER A 44 19.97 -1.65 -1.06
N ILE A 45 20.07 -2.94 -0.79
CA ILE A 45 20.96 -3.86 -1.51
C ILE A 45 20.12 -4.94 -2.19
N GLY A 46 20.25 -5.07 -3.51
CA GLY A 46 19.76 -6.21 -4.26
C GLY A 46 20.91 -7.21 -4.50
N ILE A 47 20.66 -8.48 -4.27
CA ILE A 47 21.63 -9.57 -4.40
C ILE A 47 21.15 -10.51 -5.49
N VAL A 48 22.03 -10.85 -6.42
CA VAL A 48 21.82 -11.92 -7.43
C VAL A 48 22.97 -12.90 -7.34
N THR A 49 22.67 -14.17 -7.36
CA THR A 49 23.66 -15.26 -7.35
C THR A 49 23.83 -15.86 -8.74
N SER A 50 24.95 -16.54 -8.94
CA SER A 50 25.26 -17.25 -10.20
C SER A 50 24.32 -18.47 -10.46
N GLU A 51 23.52 -18.88 -9.48
CA GLU A 51 22.57 -19.99 -9.61
C GLU A 51 21.50 -19.75 -10.67
N TYR A 52 21.17 -18.48 -10.97
CA TYR A 52 20.21 -18.12 -12.02
C TYR A 52 20.74 -18.33 -13.45
N GLY A 53 22.03 -18.65 -13.64
CA GLY A 53 22.60 -19.03 -14.92
C GLY A 53 22.51 -17.95 -16.00
N HIS A 54 22.65 -16.66 -15.63
CA HIS A 54 22.60 -15.55 -16.57
C HIS A 54 23.75 -15.64 -17.57
N GLU A 55 23.45 -15.49 -18.86
CA GLU A 55 24.44 -15.47 -19.93
C GLU A 55 25.03 -14.07 -20.17
N ARG A 56 24.33 -13.03 -19.75
CA ARG A 56 24.68 -11.62 -20.01
C ARG A 56 24.75 -10.82 -18.71
N ALA A 57 25.74 -9.94 -18.62
CA ALA A 57 25.91 -9.07 -17.46
C ALA A 57 24.71 -8.13 -17.24
N GLU A 58 24.08 -7.69 -18.33
CA GLU A 58 22.90 -6.82 -18.27
C GLU A 58 21.71 -7.50 -17.57
N ASP A 59 21.56 -8.82 -17.72
CA ASP A 59 20.50 -9.56 -17.06
C ASP A 59 20.75 -9.67 -15.55
N VAL A 60 21.99 -9.90 -15.15
CA VAL A 60 22.40 -9.89 -13.73
C VAL A 60 22.13 -8.52 -13.09
N LEU A 61 22.50 -7.45 -13.76
CA LEU A 61 22.29 -6.08 -13.25
C LEU A 61 20.80 -5.73 -13.16
N ARG A 62 20.01 -6.11 -14.15
CA ARG A 62 18.55 -5.92 -14.13
C ARG A 62 17.91 -6.64 -12.94
N ASP A 63 18.30 -7.87 -12.68
CA ASP A 63 17.74 -8.68 -11.59
C ASP A 63 18.22 -8.16 -10.22
N ALA A 64 19.47 -7.70 -10.12
CA ALA A 64 19.97 -7.01 -8.92
C ALA A 64 19.22 -5.71 -8.64
N ASP A 65 18.93 -4.92 -9.68
CA ASP A 65 18.12 -3.69 -9.56
C ASP A 65 16.68 -4.00 -9.13
N THR A 66 16.08 -5.05 -9.67
CA THR A 66 14.75 -5.53 -9.26
C THR A 66 14.73 -5.90 -7.77
N ALA A 67 15.73 -6.65 -7.29
CA ALA A 67 15.85 -7.02 -5.87
C ALA A 67 16.12 -5.79 -4.98
N MET A 68 16.95 -4.85 -5.43
CA MET A 68 17.20 -3.58 -4.73
C MET A 68 15.92 -2.73 -4.64
N TYR A 69 15.11 -2.71 -5.68
CA TYR A 69 13.82 -2.04 -5.67
C TYR A 69 12.87 -2.66 -4.65
N GLU A 70 12.80 -3.98 -4.55
CA GLU A 70 12.05 -4.69 -3.51
C GLU A 70 12.55 -4.31 -2.10
N ALA A 71 13.87 -4.19 -1.90
CA ALA A 71 14.44 -3.72 -0.65
C ALA A 71 13.98 -2.29 -0.31
N LYS A 72 13.92 -1.39 -1.30
CA LYS A 72 13.39 -0.02 -1.13
C LYS A 72 11.92 -0.03 -0.74
N LEU A 73 11.09 -0.90 -1.35
CA LEU A 73 9.67 -1.05 -1.04
C LEU A 73 9.42 -1.62 0.36
N ALA A 74 10.23 -2.59 0.77
CA ALA A 74 10.13 -3.22 2.08
C ALA A 74 10.56 -2.32 3.27
N GLY A 75 10.86 -1.03 3.01
CA GLY A 75 11.17 -0.02 4.03
C GLY A 75 12.64 0.41 4.07
N ARG A 76 13.43 0.12 3.04
CA ARG A 76 14.85 0.47 2.90
C ARG A 76 15.74 -0.14 4.00
N GLY A 77 17.03 0.17 4.00
CA GLY A 77 17.96 -0.25 5.04
C GLY A 77 18.11 -1.77 5.16
N ARG A 78 18.02 -2.48 4.03
CA ARG A 78 18.06 -3.96 4.00
C ARG A 78 18.64 -4.51 2.70
N ALA A 79 19.04 -5.75 2.74
CA ALA A 79 19.39 -6.55 1.58
C ALA A 79 18.21 -7.48 1.21
N VAL A 80 18.03 -7.71 -0.09
CA VAL A 80 17.04 -8.64 -0.64
C VAL A 80 17.73 -9.50 -1.70
N LEU A 81 17.59 -10.81 -1.57
CA LEU A 81 18.04 -11.77 -2.57
C LEU A 81 17.00 -11.84 -3.68
N PHE A 82 17.46 -11.78 -4.91
CA PHE A 82 16.60 -11.92 -6.08
C PHE A 82 15.92 -13.30 -6.11
N ASP A 83 14.65 -13.31 -6.41
CA ASP A 83 13.92 -14.49 -6.84
C ASP A 83 13.11 -14.17 -8.12
N GLY A 84 12.94 -15.18 -8.99
CA GLY A 84 12.32 -14.98 -10.30
C GLY A 84 10.90 -14.40 -10.24
N SER A 85 10.18 -14.57 -9.11
CA SER A 85 8.83 -14.01 -8.95
C SER A 85 8.83 -12.49 -8.72
N MET A 86 10.00 -11.89 -8.46
CA MET A 86 10.11 -10.44 -8.26
C MET A 86 9.75 -9.66 -9.51
N HIS A 87 10.09 -10.15 -10.69
CA HIS A 87 9.69 -9.52 -11.94
C HIS A 87 8.18 -9.41 -12.05
N ASP A 88 7.46 -10.50 -11.75
CA ASP A 88 6.00 -10.51 -11.80
C ASP A 88 5.41 -9.53 -10.77
N ARG A 89 6.00 -9.46 -9.55
CA ARG A 89 5.55 -8.51 -8.51
C ARG A 89 5.74 -7.06 -8.92
N VAL A 90 6.91 -6.71 -9.46
CA VAL A 90 7.20 -5.35 -9.95
C VAL A 90 6.28 -5.00 -11.13
N GLN A 91 6.13 -5.90 -12.09
CA GLN A 91 5.21 -5.73 -13.20
C GLN A 91 3.78 -5.49 -12.70
N ARG A 92 3.31 -6.35 -11.79
CA ARG A 92 1.98 -6.24 -11.19
C ARG A 92 1.77 -4.92 -10.47
N LYS A 93 2.76 -4.45 -9.72
CA LYS A 93 2.71 -3.15 -9.06
C LYS A 93 2.57 -1.99 -10.04
N LEU A 94 3.35 -1.98 -11.11
CA LEU A 94 3.26 -0.96 -12.17
C LEU A 94 1.88 -0.96 -12.85
N GLU A 95 1.32 -2.14 -13.10
CA GLU A 95 -0.04 -2.28 -13.64
C GLU A 95 -1.09 -1.70 -12.70
N LEU A 96 -0.99 -2.00 -11.39
CA LEU A 96 -1.89 -1.46 -10.38
C LEU A 96 -1.76 0.06 -10.27
N GLU A 97 -0.54 0.60 -10.28
CA GLU A 97 -0.28 2.04 -10.21
C GLU A 97 -0.91 2.77 -11.40
N ASN A 98 -0.67 2.28 -12.61
CA ASN A 98 -1.25 2.85 -13.83
C ASN A 98 -2.77 2.68 -13.89
N GLY A 99 -3.30 1.58 -13.35
CA GLY A 99 -4.72 1.27 -13.36
C GLY A 99 -5.53 2.07 -12.34
N LEU A 100 -4.99 2.34 -11.14
CA LEU A 100 -5.71 2.99 -10.03
C LEU A 100 -6.29 4.36 -10.39
N ARG A 101 -5.52 5.19 -11.10
CA ARG A 101 -5.98 6.52 -11.53
C ARG A 101 -7.18 6.41 -12.48
N LYS A 102 -7.06 5.52 -13.47
CA LYS A 102 -8.13 5.23 -14.42
C LYS A 102 -9.36 4.64 -13.73
N ALA A 103 -9.14 3.78 -12.72
CA ALA A 103 -10.21 3.13 -11.97
C ALA A 103 -11.11 4.15 -11.22
N LEU A 104 -10.52 5.21 -10.67
CA LEU A 104 -11.28 6.31 -10.05
C LEU A 104 -12.16 7.05 -11.07
N GLU A 105 -11.60 7.35 -12.25
CA GLU A 105 -12.32 8.06 -13.32
C GLU A 105 -13.42 7.20 -13.93
N GLN A 106 -13.18 5.90 -14.09
CA GLN A 106 -14.06 4.95 -14.75
C GLN A 106 -15.03 4.23 -13.79
N GLN A 107 -15.10 4.65 -12.53
CA GLN A 107 -16.01 4.10 -11.52
C GLN A 107 -15.86 2.57 -11.34
N GLN A 108 -14.63 2.07 -11.36
CA GLN A 108 -14.34 0.63 -11.22
C GLN A 108 -14.31 0.17 -9.75
N PHE A 109 -14.56 1.06 -8.79
CA PHE A 109 -14.63 0.69 -7.38
C PHE A 109 -16.07 0.42 -6.96
N VAL A 110 -16.24 -0.58 -6.08
CA VAL A 110 -17.51 -0.90 -5.44
C VAL A 110 -17.30 -1.07 -3.93
N LEU A 111 -18.37 -0.85 -3.18
CA LEU A 111 -18.36 -1.04 -1.73
C LEU A 111 -19.12 -2.32 -1.37
N TYR A 112 -18.48 -3.16 -0.57
CA TYR A 112 -19.10 -4.28 0.14
C TYR A 112 -19.36 -3.86 1.58
N TYR A 113 -20.35 -4.44 2.20
CA TYR A 113 -20.80 -4.09 3.54
C TYR A 113 -20.84 -5.34 4.40
N GLN A 114 -19.93 -5.43 5.36
CA GLN A 114 -19.89 -6.55 6.31
C GLN A 114 -20.68 -6.20 7.55
N PRO A 115 -21.71 -6.99 7.95
CA PRO A 115 -22.53 -6.67 9.11
C PRO A 115 -21.73 -6.78 10.41
N ILE A 116 -21.97 -5.83 11.32
CA ILE A 116 -21.45 -5.81 12.68
C ILE A 116 -22.61 -6.14 13.61
N ILE A 117 -22.49 -7.23 14.36
CA ILE A 117 -23.56 -7.76 15.24
C ILE A 117 -23.10 -7.67 16.69
N ALA A 118 -23.91 -7.12 17.55
CA ALA A 118 -23.69 -7.13 18.99
C ALA A 118 -23.81 -8.56 19.55
N LEU A 119 -22.80 -9.02 20.29
CA LEU A 119 -22.74 -10.41 20.77
C LEU A 119 -23.79 -10.74 21.83
N ASP A 120 -24.18 -9.76 22.65
CA ASP A 120 -25.12 -9.90 23.75
C ASP A 120 -26.57 -9.93 23.28
N SER A 121 -26.92 -9.10 22.30
CA SER A 121 -28.31 -8.91 21.83
C SER A 121 -28.57 -9.51 20.46
N HIS A 122 -27.56 -9.97 19.75
CA HIS A 122 -27.58 -10.48 18.38
C HIS A 122 -28.21 -9.46 17.38
N ARG A 123 -28.21 -8.18 17.72
CA ARG A 123 -28.75 -7.12 16.86
C ARG A 123 -27.68 -6.54 15.96
N LEU A 124 -28.09 -6.12 14.76
CA LEU A 124 -27.25 -5.37 13.85
C LEU A 124 -26.93 -4.00 14.48
N THR A 125 -25.64 -3.66 14.60
CA THR A 125 -25.16 -2.37 15.10
C THR A 125 -24.63 -1.48 13.99
N GLY A 126 -24.31 -2.05 12.83
CA GLY A 126 -23.82 -1.32 11.66
C GLY A 126 -23.19 -2.23 10.63
N PHE A 127 -22.47 -1.62 9.71
CA PHE A 127 -21.69 -2.34 8.70
C PHE A 127 -20.28 -1.77 8.63
N GLU A 128 -19.29 -2.64 8.40
CA GLU A 128 -17.99 -2.24 7.94
C GLU A 128 -17.99 -2.07 6.43
N VAL A 129 -17.47 -0.95 5.96
CA VAL A 129 -17.38 -0.61 4.54
C VAL A 129 -16.06 -1.14 3.99
N LEU A 130 -16.15 -2.05 3.02
CA LEU A 130 -15.02 -2.74 2.43
C LEU A 130 -14.95 -2.44 0.94
N ILE A 131 -13.95 -1.68 0.52
CA ILE A 131 -13.74 -1.36 -0.89
C ILE A 131 -13.27 -2.60 -1.67
N ARG A 132 -13.74 -2.71 -2.93
CA ARG A 132 -13.27 -3.70 -3.92
C ARG A 132 -13.03 -3.00 -5.24
N TRP A 133 -11.99 -3.39 -5.96
CA TRP A 133 -11.74 -2.91 -7.31
C TRP A 133 -12.21 -3.93 -8.33
N GLN A 134 -13.24 -3.58 -9.11
CA GLN A 134 -13.71 -4.37 -10.24
C GLN A 134 -12.89 -4.05 -11.48
N HIS A 135 -11.76 -4.74 -11.62
CA HIS A 135 -10.88 -4.52 -12.75
C HIS A 135 -11.42 -5.23 -14.00
N PRO A 136 -11.44 -4.57 -15.18
CA PRO A 136 -12.08 -5.12 -16.39
C PRO A 136 -11.44 -6.41 -16.92
N VAL A 137 -10.16 -6.65 -16.61
CA VAL A 137 -9.40 -7.83 -17.05
C VAL A 137 -9.23 -8.85 -15.91
N TYR A 138 -8.91 -8.39 -14.70
CA TYR A 138 -8.54 -9.27 -13.59
C TYR A 138 -9.72 -9.60 -12.66
N GLY A 139 -10.91 -9.06 -12.91
CA GLY A 139 -12.05 -9.23 -12.02
C GLY A 139 -11.89 -8.44 -10.71
N ILE A 140 -12.23 -9.03 -9.58
CA ILE A 140 -12.16 -8.35 -8.28
C ILE A 140 -10.73 -8.41 -7.73
N ILE A 141 -10.09 -7.25 -7.64
CA ILE A 141 -8.77 -7.10 -7.00
C ILE A 141 -8.99 -6.77 -5.51
N SER A 142 -8.23 -7.48 -4.66
CA SER A 142 -8.29 -7.32 -3.20
C SER A 142 -7.71 -5.98 -2.73
N PRO A 143 -8.27 -5.35 -1.68
CA PRO A 143 -7.67 -4.16 -1.06
C PRO A 143 -6.21 -4.36 -0.65
N GLY A 144 -5.84 -5.56 -0.19
CA GLY A 144 -4.45 -5.88 0.16
C GLY A 144 -3.44 -5.70 -0.97
N GLU A 145 -3.87 -5.78 -2.23
CA GLU A 145 -3.01 -5.56 -3.39
C GLU A 145 -2.89 -4.07 -3.75
N PHE A 146 -4.01 -3.32 -3.77
CA PHE A 146 -4.01 -1.97 -4.34
C PHE A 146 -3.93 -0.84 -3.30
N ILE A 147 -4.32 -1.06 -2.03
CA ILE A 147 -4.24 -0.03 -1.00
C ILE A 147 -2.78 0.40 -0.73
N PRO A 148 -1.80 -0.52 -0.60
CA PRO A 148 -0.40 -0.12 -0.46
C PRO A 148 0.08 0.77 -1.62
N VAL A 149 -0.29 0.42 -2.86
CA VAL A 149 0.06 1.20 -4.06
C VAL A 149 -0.64 2.57 -4.02
N ALA A 150 -1.91 2.63 -3.63
CA ALA A 150 -2.63 3.89 -3.48
C ALA A 150 -2.01 4.79 -2.39
N GLU A 151 -1.52 4.20 -1.30
CA GLU A 151 -0.79 4.94 -0.26
C GLU A 151 0.53 5.49 -0.79
N GLU A 152 1.35 4.69 -1.46
CA GLU A 152 2.63 5.14 -2.00
C GLU A 152 2.48 6.28 -3.01
N THR A 153 1.53 6.15 -3.94
CA THR A 153 1.26 7.13 -5.00
C THR A 153 0.46 8.35 -4.54
N GLY A 154 -0.08 8.34 -3.31
CA GLY A 154 -0.95 9.38 -2.80
C GLY A 154 -2.40 9.30 -3.29
N LEU A 155 -2.74 8.33 -4.15
CA LEU A 155 -4.10 8.11 -4.63
C LEU A 155 -5.06 7.62 -3.54
N ILE A 156 -4.54 7.22 -2.38
CA ILE A 156 -5.35 6.87 -1.22
C ILE A 156 -6.24 8.03 -0.74
N VAL A 157 -5.83 9.28 -0.96
CA VAL A 157 -6.61 10.47 -0.56
C VAL A 157 -7.87 10.59 -1.41
N PRO A 158 -7.81 10.73 -2.75
CA PRO A 158 -9.01 10.79 -3.57
C PRO A 158 -9.84 9.50 -3.52
N LEU A 159 -9.20 8.34 -3.35
CA LEU A 159 -9.90 7.07 -3.18
C LEU A 159 -10.73 7.05 -1.89
N GLY A 160 -10.16 7.48 -0.77
CA GLY A 160 -10.87 7.54 0.51
C GLY A 160 -12.01 8.56 0.49
N GLU A 161 -11.85 9.68 -0.19
CA GLU A 161 -12.94 10.64 -0.39
C GLU A 161 -14.10 10.03 -1.20
N TRP A 162 -13.77 9.25 -2.25
CA TRP A 162 -14.75 8.52 -3.02
C TRP A 162 -15.49 7.48 -2.14
N VAL A 163 -14.74 6.67 -1.36
CA VAL A 163 -15.33 5.69 -0.41
C VAL A 163 -16.30 6.36 0.55
N PHE A 164 -15.86 7.45 1.19
CA PHE A 164 -16.68 8.16 2.16
C PHE A 164 -17.96 8.70 1.54
N ARG A 165 -17.86 9.33 0.37
CA ARG A 165 -19.01 9.86 -0.39
C ARG A 165 -19.98 8.76 -0.80
N ALA A 166 -19.47 7.63 -1.31
CA ALA A 166 -20.30 6.50 -1.72
C ALA A 166 -20.99 5.84 -0.52
N ALA A 167 -20.26 5.62 0.58
CA ALA A 167 -20.80 5.01 1.80
C ALA A 167 -21.88 5.88 2.46
N THR A 168 -21.66 7.19 2.60
CA THR A 168 -22.64 8.10 3.20
C THR A 168 -23.91 8.21 2.36
N ARG A 169 -23.79 8.24 1.03
CA ARG A 169 -24.95 8.19 0.14
C ARG A 169 -25.74 6.89 0.29
N GLN A 170 -25.05 5.77 0.38
CA GLN A 170 -25.70 4.47 0.57
C GLN A 170 -26.44 4.40 1.92
N LEU A 171 -25.83 4.91 3.00
CA LEU A 171 -26.48 4.98 4.30
C LEU A 171 -27.73 5.86 4.26
N ALA A 172 -27.67 7.01 3.58
CA ALA A 172 -28.83 7.88 3.40
C ALA A 172 -29.98 7.17 2.70
N LEU A 173 -29.70 6.41 1.62
CA LEU A 173 -30.68 5.60 0.90
C LEU A 173 -31.29 4.52 1.80
N TRP A 174 -30.48 3.82 2.59
CA TRP A 174 -30.96 2.81 3.53
C TRP A 174 -31.84 3.41 4.63
N TRP A 175 -31.48 4.58 5.16
CA TRP A 175 -32.32 5.26 6.15
C TRP A 175 -33.68 5.69 5.59
N GLN A 176 -33.73 6.10 4.33
CA GLN A 176 -34.98 6.40 3.65
C GLN A 176 -35.87 5.16 3.46
N THR A 177 -35.22 4.01 3.18
CA THR A 177 -35.94 2.77 2.86
C THR A 177 -36.32 1.96 4.09
N PHE A 178 -35.44 1.84 5.08
CA PHE A 178 -35.60 0.91 6.22
C PHE A 178 -35.69 1.62 7.57
N GLY A 179 -35.47 2.93 7.63
CA GLY A 179 -35.37 3.68 8.87
C GLY A 179 -33.98 3.65 9.50
N ARG A 180 -33.72 4.64 10.37
CA ARG A 180 -32.37 4.78 11.02
C ARG A 180 -32.08 3.65 12.00
N ASP A 181 -33.10 3.14 12.68
CA ASP A 181 -32.94 2.08 13.68
C ASP A 181 -32.56 0.74 13.06
N ALA A 182 -32.90 0.53 11.79
CA ALA A 182 -32.59 -0.70 11.07
C ALA A 182 -31.08 -0.78 10.71
N ILE A 183 -30.45 0.36 10.43
CA ILE A 183 -29.01 0.45 10.06
C ILE A 183 -28.40 1.62 10.82
N PRO A 184 -27.91 1.38 12.07
CA PRO A 184 -27.50 2.46 12.96
C PRO A 184 -26.23 3.20 12.49
N SER A 185 -25.22 2.48 11.95
CA SER A 185 -23.94 3.09 11.64
C SER A 185 -23.17 2.41 10.50
N LEU A 186 -22.15 3.11 9.99
CA LEU A 186 -21.10 2.58 9.11
C LEU A 186 -19.73 2.83 9.72
N SER A 187 -18.87 1.82 9.66
CA SER A 187 -17.43 1.93 9.96
C SER A 187 -16.64 2.03 8.66
N ILE A 188 -15.81 3.07 8.54
CA ILE A 188 -15.01 3.35 7.34
C ILE A 188 -13.54 3.41 7.72
N ASN A 189 -12.74 2.54 7.11
CA ASN A 189 -11.30 2.50 7.36
C ASN A 189 -10.60 3.73 6.76
N LEU A 190 -9.69 4.33 7.53
CA LEU A 190 -8.86 5.46 7.11
C LEU A 190 -7.38 5.08 7.11
N SER A 191 -6.66 5.51 6.09
CA SER A 191 -5.21 5.34 6.04
C SER A 191 -4.48 6.37 6.91
N ARG A 192 -3.23 6.04 7.30
CA ARG A 192 -2.37 6.98 8.03
C ARG A 192 -2.15 8.29 7.25
N LYS A 193 -2.02 8.22 5.94
CA LYS A 193 -1.84 9.43 5.09
C LYS A 193 -3.05 10.35 5.11
N GLN A 194 -4.24 9.80 5.24
CA GLN A 194 -5.46 10.60 5.39
C GLN A 194 -5.55 11.25 6.77
N LEU A 195 -5.18 10.52 7.83
CA LEU A 195 -5.27 11.01 9.22
C LEU A 195 -4.37 12.22 9.50
N VAL A 196 -3.26 12.39 8.78
CA VAL A 196 -2.37 13.55 8.95
C VAL A 196 -2.83 14.80 8.18
N MET A 197 -3.94 14.72 7.43
CA MET A 197 -4.51 15.87 6.73
C MET A 197 -5.26 16.77 7.71
N ASN A 198 -4.83 18.02 7.84
CA ASN A 198 -5.41 18.97 8.78
C ASN A 198 -6.90 19.28 8.53
N ASP A 199 -7.36 19.14 7.29
CA ASP A 199 -8.73 19.47 6.86
C ASP A 199 -9.66 18.24 6.79
N LEU A 200 -9.17 17.03 7.09
CA LEU A 200 -9.96 15.80 7.00
C LEU A 200 -11.27 15.88 7.80
N PRO A 201 -11.29 16.28 9.09
CA PRO A 201 -12.53 16.35 9.87
C PRO A 201 -13.57 17.27 9.22
N GLN A 202 -13.15 18.42 8.71
CA GLN A 202 -14.05 19.37 8.09
C GLN A 202 -14.61 18.85 6.75
N ARG A 203 -13.78 18.17 5.95
CA ARG A 203 -14.22 17.51 4.72
C ARG A 203 -15.28 16.44 4.99
N LEU A 204 -15.03 15.58 5.97
CA LEU A 204 -15.96 14.51 6.35
C LEU A 204 -17.28 15.09 6.86
N LEU A 205 -17.23 16.11 7.70
CA LEU A 205 -18.40 16.80 8.20
C LEU A 205 -19.23 17.44 7.06
N ASN A 206 -18.58 18.07 6.11
CA ASN A 206 -19.25 18.65 4.95
C ASN A 206 -19.95 17.58 4.10
N LEU A 207 -19.30 16.41 3.88
CA LEU A 207 -19.89 15.32 3.12
C LEU A 207 -21.12 14.70 3.81
N THR A 208 -21.09 14.51 5.14
CA THR A 208 -22.25 14.03 5.89
C THR A 208 -23.41 15.01 5.87
N THR A 209 -23.10 16.33 6.01
CA THR A 209 -24.09 17.39 5.96
C THR A 209 -24.78 17.46 4.59
N GLN A 210 -24.02 17.33 3.49
CA GLN A 210 -24.56 17.37 2.12
C GLN A 210 -25.60 16.28 1.85
N VAL A 211 -25.47 15.12 2.48
CA VAL A 211 -26.41 13.97 2.30
C VAL A 211 -27.42 13.84 3.45
N GLY A 212 -27.37 14.73 4.45
CA GLY A 212 -28.30 14.71 5.59
C GLY A 212 -28.07 13.55 6.58
N ILE A 213 -26.85 13.05 6.68
CA ILE A 213 -26.44 12.00 7.62
C ILE A 213 -25.94 12.65 8.92
N ASP A 214 -26.34 12.12 10.07
CA ASP A 214 -25.73 12.46 11.36
C ASP A 214 -24.28 11.95 11.37
N PRO A 215 -23.28 12.83 11.56
CA PRO A 215 -21.86 12.43 11.61
C PRO A 215 -21.57 11.33 12.63
N ARG A 216 -22.36 11.23 13.71
CA ARG A 216 -22.20 10.19 14.75
C ARG A 216 -22.54 8.78 14.27
N ALA A 217 -23.17 8.64 13.10
CA ALA A 217 -23.41 7.35 12.48
C ALA A 217 -22.23 6.81 11.67
N ILE A 218 -21.13 7.57 11.58
CA ILE A 218 -19.90 7.17 10.88
C ILE A 218 -18.76 6.99 11.91
N HIS A 219 -18.15 5.84 11.88
CA HIS A 219 -17.06 5.42 12.78
C HIS A 219 -15.79 5.12 12.00
#